data_b3bc74ae18f87107001383536d7118df
#
_entry.id   b3bc74ae18f87107001383536d7118df
#
_cell.length_a   1.000
_cell.length_b   1.000
_cell.length_c   1.000
_cell.angle_alpha   90.00
_cell.angle_beta   90.00
_cell.angle_gamma   90.00
#
_symmetry.space_group_name_H-M   'P 1'
#
loop_
_entity.id
_entity.type
_entity.pdbx_description
1 polymer ?
#
loop_
_entity_poly.entity_id
_entity_poly.type
_entity_poly.pdbx_seq_one_letter_code
_entity_poly.pdbx_strand_id
1 'polypeptide(L)'
;LCKEHIIQGNGLGSFKADYMPEQAKYLSSSHADESDRILAGNTNYPFNEYLLLLIEQGLIGIALFLLSLIAVFRSNVAFDTPAILTLVSIAIFSCFSYPFKYTFVWFMIIYCFASLNQREVALRTIRFNKPFLLIILFILCFFLIKNIIFERTWKRISLVAEKNNGLLDNELSVFTKLYDEWNGNPYFLYNYASELKNVELYKQSVNIFLHCESYINTYDLQMQLADNYYQMECWEEAERRYKLAQCMCPSRFLPLQGLLRVYVKSDNCILAERIALEIINKRIKIPSYTVTIIQEEARNYLRKKNI
;
A
#
# COMPACT_ATOMS: atom_id res chain seq x y z
N LEU A 1 11.62 3.41 -10.98
CA LEU A 1 11.13 2.01 -10.88
C LEU A 1 11.26 1.25 -12.20
N CYS A 2 10.71 1.77 -13.32
CA CYS A 2 10.74 1.03 -14.60
C CYS A 2 12.15 0.83 -15.20
N LYS A 3 13.12 1.68 -14.88
CA LYS A 3 14.45 1.66 -15.55
C LYS A 3 15.32 0.48 -15.11
N GLU A 4 15.18 0.00 -13.89
CA GLU A 4 16.07 -1.01 -13.33
C GLU A 4 15.70 -2.43 -13.79
N HIS A 5 14.41 -2.71 -13.98
CA HIS A 5 13.91 -4.03 -14.38
C HIS A 5 12.88 -3.95 -15.52
N ILE A 6 13.17 -3.17 -16.57
CA ILE A 6 12.21 -2.88 -17.66
C ILE A 6 11.70 -4.14 -18.37
N ILE A 7 12.51 -5.19 -18.49
CA ILE A 7 12.15 -6.40 -19.23
C ILE A 7 11.19 -7.28 -18.45
N GLN A 8 11.53 -7.60 -17.19
CA GLN A 8 10.78 -8.57 -16.37
C GLN A 8 9.90 -7.92 -15.29
N GLY A 9 10.03 -6.60 -15.08
CA GLY A 9 9.36 -5.87 -14.00
C GLY A 9 9.97 -6.17 -12.62
N ASN A 10 9.41 -5.51 -11.61
CA ASN A 10 9.86 -5.65 -10.21
C ASN A 10 9.10 -6.76 -9.43
N GLY A 11 8.16 -7.44 -10.07
CA GLY A 11 7.30 -8.46 -9.46
C GLY A 11 5.90 -7.94 -9.10
N LEU A 12 4.96 -8.87 -9.00
CA LEU A 12 3.56 -8.57 -8.67
C LEU A 12 3.45 -7.93 -7.27
N GLY A 13 2.76 -6.79 -7.18
CA GLY A 13 2.56 -6.06 -5.93
C GLY A 13 3.72 -5.14 -5.54
N SER A 14 4.83 -5.12 -6.28
CA SER A 14 6.03 -4.33 -5.98
C SER A 14 5.77 -2.82 -5.97
N PHE A 15 4.80 -2.33 -6.74
CA PHE A 15 4.48 -0.90 -6.73
C PHE A 15 4.24 -0.37 -5.32
N LYS A 16 3.52 -1.11 -4.47
CA LYS A 16 3.20 -0.67 -3.11
C LYS A 16 4.40 -0.69 -2.16
N ALA A 17 5.37 -1.57 -2.41
CA ALA A 17 6.60 -1.64 -1.62
C ALA A 17 7.61 -0.57 -2.03
N ASP A 18 7.75 -0.32 -3.34
CA ASP A 18 8.88 0.41 -3.90
C ASP A 18 8.56 1.88 -4.23
N TYR A 19 7.29 2.21 -4.51
CA TYR A 19 6.95 3.54 -5.03
C TYR A 19 7.24 4.68 -4.04
N MET A 20 6.81 4.57 -2.79
CA MET A 20 6.95 5.65 -1.82
C MET A 20 8.40 5.92 -1.42
N PRO A 21 9.29 4.92 -1.27
CA PRO A 21 10.74 5.15 -1.13
C PRO A 21 11.35 5.87 -2.34
N GLU A 22 10.97 5.50 -3.56
CA GLU A 22 11.46 6.18 -4.77
C GLU A 22 10.91 7.61 -4.88
N GLN A 23 9.65 7.85 -4.49
CA GLN A 23 9.09 9.20 -4.35
C GLN A 23 9.91 10.03 -3.36
N ALA A 24 10.26 9.46 -2.20
CA ALA A 24 11.07 10.14 -1.20
C ALA A 24 12.46 10.50 -1.73
N LYS A 25 13.10 9.60 -2.47
CA LYS A 25 14.40 9.81 -3.10
C LYS A 25 14.33 10.93 -4.16
N TYR A 26 13.28 10.93 -5.00
CA TYR A 26 13.06 11.99 -5.98
C TYR A 26 12.84 13.34 -5.29
N LEU A 27 11.92 13.42 -4.31
CA LEU A 27 11.56 14.66 -3.63
C LEU A 27 12.69 15.25 -2.76
N SER A 28 13.64 14.42 -2.33
CA SER A 28 14.85 14.88 -1.62
C SER A 28 15.95 15.37 -2.57
N SER A 29 15.84 15.09 -3.87
CA SER A 29 16.81 15.51 -4.87
C SER A 29 16.66 16.99 -5.25
N SER A 30 17.68 17.56 -5.88
CA SER A 30 17.65 18.93 -6.45
C SER A 30 16.76 19.07 -7.68
N HIS A 31 16.29 17.95 -8.24
CA HIS A 31 15.44 17.94 -9.45
C HIS A 31 13.95 18.13 -9.14
N ALA A 32 13.54 17.97 -7.89
CA ALA A 32 12.14 18.12 -7.48
C ALA A 32 11.80 19.60 -7.26
N ASP A 33 10.77 20.05 -7.95
CA ASP A 33 10.23 21.40 -7.78
C ASP A 33 9.44 21.53 -6.46
N GLU A 34 9.22 22.75 -6.00
CA GLU A 34 8.41 23.00 -4.82
C GLU A 34 6.96 22.57 -5.02
N SER A 35 6.42 22.70 -6.23
CA SER A 35 5.10 22.18 -6.59
C SER A 35 4.98 20.68 -6.39
N ASP A 36 6.00 19.91 -6.80
CA ASP A 36 6.02 18.45 -6.61
C ASP A 36 5.99 18.09 -5.13
N ARG A 37 6.79 18.78 -4.32
CA ARG A 37 6.84 18.58 -2.85
C ARG A 37 5.53 18.91 -2.15
N ILE A 38 4.81 19.92 -2.63
CA ILE A 38 3.50 20.30 -2.07
C ILE A 38 2.42 19.30 -2.50
N LEU A 39 2.44 18.85 -3.76
CA LEU A 39 1.43 17.94 -4.31
C LEU A 39 1.64 16.49 -3.87
N ALA A 40 2.87 16.10 -3.56
CA ALA A 40 3.19 14.73 -3.16
C ALA A 40 2.31 14.24 -2.01
N GLY A 41 1.75 13.05 -2.20
CA GLY A 41 0.84 12.39 -1.26
C GLY A 41 1.22 10.93 -1.03
N ASN A 42 0.51 10.28 -0.12
CA ASN A 42 0.64 8.86 0.15
C ASN A 42 -0.08 8.07 -0.94
N THR A 43 0.66 7.52 -1.90
CA THR A 43 0.14 6.92 -3.12
C THR A 43 0.31 5.40 -3.09
N ASN A 44 -0.81 4.66 -3.20
CA ASN A 44 -0.82 3.19 -3.19
C ASN A 44 -1.08 2.58 -4.58
N TYR A 45 -1.43 3.40 -5.58
CA TYR A 45 -1.78 2.97 -6.94
C TYR A 45 -1.35 4.02 -7.95
N PRO A 46 -0.83 3.64 -9.14
CA PRO A 46 -0.32 4.58 -10.14
C PRO A 46 -1.41 5.29 -10.94
N PHE A 47 -2.71 5.07 -10.68
CA PHE A 47 -3.83 5.60 -11.47
C PHE A 47 -3.73 5.34 -12.97
N ASN A 48 -3.00 4.31 -13.36
CA ASN A 48 -2.82 3.85 -14.74
C ASN A 48 -2.43 2.37 -14.71
N GLU A 49 -3.33 1.49 -15.20
CA GLU A 49 -3.12 0.04 -15.16
C GLU A 49 -2.01 -0.43 -16.09
N TYR A 50 -1.80 0.26 -17.21
CA TYR A 50 -0.71 -0.09 -18.14
C TYR A 50 0.65 0.24 -17.56
N LEU A 51 0.74 1.35 -16.82
CA LEU A 51 1.94 1.71 -16.09
C LEU A 51 2.20 0.71 -14.93
N LEU A 52 1.14 0.30 -14.22
CA LEU A 52 1.24 -0.74 -13.20
C LEU A 52 1.76 -2.05 -13.79
N LEU A 53 1.20 -2.48 -14.92
CA LEU A 53 1.64 -3.68 -15.64
C LEU A 53 3.12 -3.60 -16.04
N LEU A 54 3.55 -2.44 -16.54
CA LEU A 54 4.95 -2.20 -16.90
C LEU A 54 5.88 -2.25 -15.69
N ILE A 55 5.49 -1.65 -14.57
CA ILE A 55 6.31 -1.65 -13.34
C ILE A 55 6.44 -3.06 -12.77
N GLU A 56 5.32 -3.79 -12.67
CA GLU A 56 5.28 -5.07 -11.99
C GLU A 56 5.73 -6.25 -12.86
N GLN A 57 5.38 -6.26 -14.15
CA GLN A 57 5.62 -7.38 -15.06
C GLN A 57 6.52 -7.04 -16.26
N GLY A 58 6.92 -5.79 -16.40
CA GLY A 58 7.82 -5.34 -17.44
C GLY A 58 7.26 -5.47 -18.86
N LEU A 59 8.16 -5.42 -19.83
CA LEU A 59 7.82 -5.60 -21.25
C LEU A 59 7.29 -7.01 -21.56
N ILE A 60 7.72 -8.03 -20.80
CA ILE A 60 7.21 -9.39 -20.95
C ILE A 60 5.71 -9.42 -20.62
N GLY A 61 5.28 -8.79 -19.52
CA GLY A 61 3.87 -8.71 -19.16
C GLY A 61 3.03 -7.97 -20.21
N ILE A 62 3.55 -6.84 -20.73
CA ILE A 62 2.89 -6.10 -21.81
C ILE A 62 2.79 -6.96 -23.08
N ALA A 63 3.86 -7.66 -23.47
CA ALA A 63 3.85 -8.52 -24.65
C ALA A 63 2.81 -9.65 -24.50
N LEU A 64 2.75 -10.32 -23.35
CA LEU A 64 1.76 -11.37 -23.07
C LEU A 64 0.34 -10.81 -23.07
N PHE A 65 0.13 -9.62 -22.52
CA PHE A 65 -1.17 -8.95 -22.57
C PHE A 65 -1.60 -8.65 -24.00
N LEU A 66 -0.72 -8.07 -24.82
CA LEU A 66 -0.99 -7.80 -26.24
C LEU A 66 -1.24 -9.08 -27.04
N LEU A 67 -0.44 -10.14 -26.83
CA LEU A 67 -0.66 -11.44 -27.46
C LEU A 67 -2.02 -12.04 -27.07
N SER A 68 -2.46 -11.89 -25.83
CA SER A 68 -3.79 -12.34 -25.39
C SER A 68 -4.91 -11.59 -26.10
N LEU A 69 -4.79 -10.27 -26.25
CA LEU A 69 -5.73 -9.46 -27.02
C LEU A 69 -5.78 -9.89 -28.50
N ILE A 70 -4.60 -10.05 -29.13
CA ILE A 70 -4.51 -10.50 -30.53
C ILE A 70 -5.18 -11.88 -30.69
N ALA A 71 -4.95 -12.81 -29.77
CA ALA A 71 -5.56 -14.14 -29.80
C ALA A 71 -7.09 -14.07 -29.74
N VAL A 72 -7.64 -13.20 -28.89
CA VAL A 72 -9.09 -12.97 -28.77
C VAL A 72 -9.67 -12.35 -30.05
N PHE A 73 -9.05 -11.29 -30.58
CA PHE A 73 -9.57 -10.60 -31.75
C PHE A 73 -9.28 -11.33 -33.08
N ARG A 74 -8.37 -12.30 -33.10
CA ARG A 74 -8.09 -13.14 -34.27
C ARG A 74 -9.09 -14.29 -34.43
N SER A 75 -9.74 -14.73 -33.34
CA SER A 75 -10.88 -15.61 -33.42
C SER A 75 -12.06 -14.84 -34.06
N ASN A 76 -12.86 -15.49 -34.94
CA ASN A 76 -13.97 -14.88 -35.67
C ASN A 76 -14.94 -14.14 -34.72
N VAL A 77 -14.63 -12.90 -34.40
CA VAL A 77 -15.37 -12.07 -33.45
C VAL A 77 -16.68 -11.67 -34.07
N ALA A 78 -17.79 -12.05 -33.47
CA ALA A 78 -19.09 -11.46 -33.78
C ALA A 78 -19.03 -9.98 -33.38
N PHE A 79 -19.44 -9.07 -34.29
CA PHE A 79 -19.54 -7.65 -33.97
C PHE A 79 -20.72 -7.43 -33.00
N ASP A 80 -20.49 -7.70 -31.71
CA ASP A 80 -21.38 -7.26 -30.64
C ASP A 80 -20.94 -5.86 -30.20
N THR A 81 -21.57 -4.86 -30.79
CA THR A 81 -21.23 -3.46 -30.56
C THR A 81 -21.25 -3.07 -29.07
N PRO A 82 -22.23 -3.46 -28.25
CA PRO A 82 -22.22 -3.17 -26.82
C PRO A 82 -21.01 -3.75 -26.07
N ALA A 83 -20.63 -4.99 -26.35
CA ALA A 83 -19.49 -5.64 -25.72
C ALA A 83 -18.16 -4.94 -26.09
N ILE A 84 -17.98 -4.59 -27.37
CA ILE A 84 -16.79 -3.85 -27.84
C ILE A 84 -16.72 -2.48 -27.18
N LEU A 85 -17.82 -1.71 -27.16
CA LEU A 85 -17.85 -0.40 -26.53
C LEU A 85 -17.55 -0.47 -25.02
N THR A 86 -18.04 -1.49 -24.34
CA THR A 86 -17.74 -1.72 -22.92
C THR A 86 -16.25 -1.99 -22.70
N LEU A 87 -15.63 -2.86 -23.51
CA LEU A 87 -14.18 -3.14 -23.40
C LEU A 87 -13.33 -1.92 -23.72
N VAL A 88 -13.70 -1.14 -24.75
CA VAL A 88 -13.01 0.11 -25.11
C VAL A 88 -13.14 1.12 -23.95
N SER A 89 -14.31 1.26 -23.36
CA SER A 89 -14.54 2.15 -22.22
C SER A 89 -13.67 1.76 -21.01
N ILE A 90 -13.58 0.47 -20.68
CA ILE A 90 -12.70 -0.03 -19.62
C ILE A 90 -11.24 0.25 -19.97
N ALA A 91 -10.81 0.03 -21.22
CA ALA A 91 -9.44 0.29 -21.66
C ALA A 91 -9.08 1.77 -21.55
N ILE A 92 -9.95 2.68 -21.96
CA ILE A 92 -9.75 4.13 -21.82
C ILE A 92 -9.70 4.51 -20.34
N PHE A 93 -10.62 3.99 -19.52
CA PHE A 93 -10.66 4.26 -18.08
C PHE A 93 -9.40 3.76 -17.36
N SER A 94 -8.82 2.66 -17.84
CA SER A 94 -7.54 2.10 -17.33
C SER A 94 -6.33 3.02 -17.53
N CYS A 95 -6.41 4.00 -18.45
CA CYS A 95 -5.35 5.01 -18.61
C CYS A 95 -5.31 6.04 -17.46
N PHE A 96 -6.42 6.23 -16.74
CA PHE A 96 -6.57 7.31 -15.74
C PHE A 96 -7.01 6.80 -14.37
N SER A 97 -7.18 5.49 -14.21
CA SER A 97 -7.69 4.88 -12.98
C SER A 97 -7.20 3.44 -12.82
N TYR A 98 -7.72 2.75 -11.81
CA TYR A 98 -7.37 1.36 -11.45
C TYR A 98 -8.62 0.44 -11.45
N PRO A 99 -9.30 0.26 -12.61
CA PRO A 99 -10.53 -0.54 -12.68
C PRO A 99 -10.33 -2.01 -12.34
N PHE A 100 -9.15 -2.59 -12.59
CA PHE A 100 -8.87 -4.01 -12.34
C PHE A 100 -8.78 -4.37 -10.84
N LYS A 101 -8.79 -3.39 -9.97
CA LYS A 101 -8.98 -3.60 -8.53
C LYS A 101 -10.38 -4.08 -8.18
N TYR A 102 -11.37 -3.78 -9.00
CA TYR A 102 -12.77 -4.07 -8.72
C TYR A 102 -13.19 -5.39 -9.38
N THR A 103 -13.60 -6.37 -8.58
CA THR A 103 -14.08 -7.69 -9.06
C THR A 103 -15.21 -7.58 -10.08
N PHE A 104 -16.10 -6.59 -9.93
CA PHE A 104 -17.17 -6.33 -10.87
C PHE A 104 -16.68 -6.09 -12.32
N VAL A 105 -15.57 -5.35 -12.47
CA VAL A 105 -14.99 -5.07 -13.79
C VAL A 105 -14.50 -6.36 -14.46
N TRP A 106 -13.93 -7.29 -13.69
CA TRP A 106 -13.55 -8.60 -14.21
C TRP A 106 -14.73 -9.41 -14.71
N PHE A 107 -15.87 -9.40 -14.00
CA PHE A 107 -17.10 -10.03 -14.50
C PHE A 107 -17.58 -9.40 -15.80
N MET A 108 -17.54 -8.07 -15.93
CA MET A 108 -17.89 -7.38 -17.17
C MET A 108 -16.96 -7.79 -18.32
N ILE A 109 -15.65 -7.83 -18.09
CA ILE A 109 -14.66 -8.24 -19.09
C ILE A 109 -14.92 -9.68 -19.55
N ILE A 110 -15.11 -10.61 -18.61
CA ILE A 110 -15.40 -12.01 -18.92
C ILE A 110 -16.70 -12.14 -19.73
N TYR A 111 -17.75 -11.42 -19.32
CA TYR A 111 -19.03 -11.40 -20.03
C TYR A 111 -18.87 -10.88 -21.46
N CYS A 112 -18.17 -9.75 -21.65
CA CYS A 112 -17.93 -9.20 -22.98
C CYS A 112 -17.15 -10.17 -23.88
N PHE A 113 -16.09 -10.81 -23.37
CA PHE A 113 -15.35 -11.81 -24.14
C PHE A 113 -16.20 -13.05 -24.47
N ALA A 114 -17.05 -13.51 -23.56
CA ALA A 114 -17.97 -14.61 -23.83
C ALA A 114 -19.00 -14.23 -24.91
N SER A 115 -19.52 -13.00 -24.88
CA SER A 115 -20.48 -12.48 -25.87
C SER A 115 -19.84 -12.35 -27.26
N LEU A 116 -18.59 -11.87 -27.34
CA LEU A 116 -17.87 -11.76 -28.60
C LEU A 116 -17.49 -13.10 -29.21
N ASN A 117 -17.40 -14.16 -28.43
CA ASN A 117 -16.99 -15.48 -28.89
C ASN A 117 -18.16 -16.41 -29.24
N GLN A 118 -19.38 -15.88 -29.42
CA GLN A 118 -20.59 -16.65 -29.65
C GLN A 118 -20.73 -17.27 -31.05
N ARG A 119 -19.85 -16.96 -32.03
CA ARG A 119 -19.88 -17.66 -33.31
C ARG A 119 -19.31 -19.06 -33.14
N GLU A 120 -20.10 -20.05 -33.57
CA GLU A 120 -19.82 -21.44 -33.76
C GLU A 120 -18.32 -21.73 -34.01
N VAL A 121 -17.50 -21.57 -32.97
CA VAL A 121 -16.38 -22.46 -32.85
C VAL A 121 -17.07 -23.81 -32.76
N ALA A 122 -17.06 -24.59 -33.85
CA ALA A 122 -17.22 -26.02 -33.72
C ALA A 122 -16.31 -26.38 -32.57
N LEU A 123 -16.89 -26.47 -31.39
CA LEU A 123 -16.18 -26.82 -30.18
C LEU A 123 -15.55 -28.14 -30.54
N ARG A 124 -14.32 -28.07 -31.02
CA ARG A 124 -13.39 -29.19 -30.87
C ARG A 124 -13.52 -29.42 -29.39
N THR A 125 -14.40 -30.36 -29.04
CA THR A 125 -14.77 -30.66 -27.68
C THR A 125 -13.45 -30.98 -27.02
N ILE A 126 -12.81 -29.97 -26.41
CA ILE A 126 -11.79 -30.22 -25.42
C ILE A 126 -12.59 -31.00 -24.39
N ARG A 127 -12.48 -32.33 -24.49
CA ARG A 127 -13.05 -33.25 -23.49
C ARG A 127 -12.27 -32.97 -22.23
N PHE A 128 -12.64 -31.85 -21.54
CA PHE A 128 -12.18 -31.62 -20.19
C PHE A 128 -12.56 -32.86 -19.41
N ASN A 129 -11.55 -33.55 -18.92
CA ASN A 129 -11.75 -34.70 -18.06
C ASN A 129 -12.57 -34.20 -16.87
N LYS A 130 -13.90 -34.50 -16.85
CA LYS A 130 -14.83 -33.99 -15.82
C LYS A 130 -14.28 -34.13 -14.40
N PRO A 131 -13.65 -35.28 -14.00
CA PRO A 131 -13.03 -35.40 -12.69
C PRO A 131 -11.88 -34.41 -12.46
N PHE A 132 -11.09 -34.06 -13.46
CA PHE A 132 -10.03 -33.06 -13.34
C PHE A 132 -10.58 -31.66 -13.05
N LEU A 133 -11.66 -31.28 -13.75
CA LEU A 133 -12.34 -30.02 -13.51
C LEU A 133 -12.94 -29.95 -12.09
N LEU A 134 -13.53 -31.05 -11.62
CA LEU A 134 -14.06 -31.14 -10.25
C LEU A 134 -12.97 -31.04 -9.20
N ILE A 135 -11.79 -31.63 -9.43
CA ILE A 135 -10.64 -31.51 -8.52
C ILE A 135 -10.18 -30.04 -8.43
N ILE A 136 -10.05 -29.35 -9.58
CA ILE A 136 -9.69 -27.92 -9.58
C ILE A 136 -10.73 -27.10 -8.82
N LEU A 137 -12.01 -27.32 -9.09
CA LEU A 137 -13.08 -26.62 -8.39
C LEU A 137 -13.04 -26.86 -6.87
N PHE A 138 -12.81 -28.11 -6.46
CA PHE A 138 -12.66 -28.46 -5.04
C PHE A 138 -11.49 -27.73 -4.38
N ILE A 139 -10.32 -27.69 -5.05
CA ILE A 139 -9.14 -26.96 -4.57
C ILE A 139 -9.46 -25.46 -4.44
N LEU A 140 -10.09 -24.86 -5.45
CA LEU A 140 -10.49 -23.44 -5.40
C LEU A 140 -11.46 -23.16 -4.26
N CYS A 141 -12.49 -24.00 -4.10
CA CYS A 141 -13.45 -23.88 -2.99
C CYS A 141 -12.76 -24.00 -1.63
N PHE A 142 -11.81 -24.94 -1.48
CA PHE A 142 -11.04 -25.10 -0.25
C PHE A 142 -10.26 -23.83 0.11
N PHE A 143 -9.54 -23.24 -0.87
CA PHE A 143 -8.82 -21.98 -0.65
C PHE A 143 -9.77 -20.81 -0.35
N LEU A 144 -10.91 -20.72 -1.02
CA LEU A 144 -11.91 -19.68 -0.74
C LEU A 144 -12.48 -19.81 0.67
N ILE A 145 -12.80 -21.02 1.12
CA ILE A 145 -13.31 -21.26 2.47
C ILE A 145 -12.25 -20.88 3.52
N LYS A 146 -10.98 -21.27 3.31
CA LYS A 146 -9.88 -20.87 4.19
C LYS A 146 -9.77 -19.33 4.30
N ASN A 147 -9.79 -18.63 3.17
CA ASN A 147 -9.75 -17.16 3.15
C ASN A 147 -10.93 -16.54 3.91
N ILE A 148 -12.15 -17.05 3.69
CA ILE A 148 -13.34 -16.53 4.39
C ILE A 148 -13.24 -16.76 5.91
N ILE A 149 -12.76 -17.91 6.35
CA ILE A 149 -12.58 -18.21 7.77
C ILE A 149 -11.53 -17.27 8.38
N PHE A 150 -10.42 -17.06 7.71
CA PHE A 150 -9.36 -16.13 8.10
C PHE A 150 -9.93 -14.71 8.26
N GLU A 151 -10.53 -14.15 7.22
CA GLU A 151 -11.09 -12.80 7.23
C GLU A 151 -12.14 -12.59 8.32
N ARG A 152 -13.02 -13.57 8.54
CA ARG A 152 -14.02 -13.52 9.61
C ARG A 152 -13.37 -13.57 10.99
N THR A 153 -12.37 -14.42 11.18
CA THR A 153 -11.66 -14.54 12.47
C THR A 153 -10.90 -13.26 12.75
N TRP A 154 -10.12 -12.77 11.79
CA TRP A 154 -9.41 -11.50 11.91
C TRP A 154 -10.35 -10.33 12.24
N LYS A 155 -11.41 -10.14 11.46
CA LYS A 155 -12.41 -9.08 11.72
C LYS A 155 -12.99 -9.18 13.12
N ARG A 156 -13.33 -10.37 13.57
CA ARG A 156 -13.91 -10.59 14.91
C ARG A 156 -12.93 -10.18 16.01
N ILE A 157 -11.68 -10.62 15.96
CA ILE A 157 -10.68 -10.29 16.97
C ILE A 157 -10.30 -8.82 16.96
N SER A 158 -10.21 -8.19 15.79
CA SER A 158 -9.95 -6.74 15.67
C SER A 158 -11.08 -5.91 16.32
N LEU A 159 -12.35 -6.31 16.11
CA LEU A 159 -13.49 -5.65 16.77
C LEU A 159 -13.49 -5.83 18.29
N VAL A 160 -13.04 -6.99 18.79
CA VAL A 160 -12.92 -7.24 20.25
C VAL A 160 -11.78 -6.41 20.83
N ALA A 161 -10.62 -6.34 20.15
CA ALA A 161 -9.50 -5.51 20.55
C ALA A 161 -9.88 -4.02 20.62
N GLU A 162 -10.58 -3.51 19.59
CA GLU A 162 -11.10 -2.14 19.57
C GLU A 162 -12.04 -1.86 20.76
N LYS A 163 -12.98 -2.78 21.06
CA LYS A 163 -13.92 -2.63 22.16
C LYS A 163 -13.26 -2.65 23.53
N ASN A 164 -12.18 -3.42 23.69
CA ASN A 164 -11.45 -3.57 24.96
C ASN A 164 -10.32 -2.54 25.13
N ASN A 165 -10.14 -1.61 24.18
CA ASN A 165 -9.01 -0.68 24.10
C ASN A 165 -7.64 -1.39 24.11
N GLY A 166 -7.54 -2.54 23.49
CA GLY A 166 -6.31 -3.31 23.33
C GLY A 166 -6.52 -4.82 23.31
N LEU A 167 -5.44 -5.54 23.06
CA LEU A 167 -5.41 -7.00 23.04
C LEU A 167 -5.36 -7.56 24.46
N LEU A 168 -6.21 -8.55 24.75
CA LEU A 168 -6.03 -9.45 25.88
C LEU A 168 -5.23 -10.68 25.44
N ASP A 169 -4.75 -11.50 26.38
CA ASP A 169 -3.91 -12.69 26.09
C ASP A 169 -4.56 -13.67 25.11
N ASN A 170 -5.89 -13.81 25.19
CA ASN A 170 -6.63 -14.67 24.27
C ASN A 170 -6.61 -14.17 22.83
N GLU A 171 -6.84 -12.87 22.62
CA GLU A 171 -6.81 -12.26 21.28
C GLU A 171 -5.40 -12.27 20.71
N LEU A 172 -4.39 -11.98 21.52
CA LEU A 172 -2.98 -12.05 21.13
C LEU A 172 -2.61 -13.45 20.64
N SER A 173 -3.04 -14.50 21.35
CA SER A 173 -2.81 -15.89 20.92
C SER A 173 -3.45 -16.22 19.57
N VAL A 174 -4.63 -15.66 19.29
CA VAL A 174 -5.30 -15.84 17.99
C VAL A 174 -4.57 -15.07 16.87
N PHE A 175 -4.14 -13.83 17.12
CA PHE A 175 -3.35 -13.08 16.15
C PHE A 175 -2.04 -13.80 15.80
N THR A 176 -1.34 -14.37 16.78
CA THR A 176 -0.12 -15.15 16.57
C THR A 176 -0.38 -16.37 15.69
N LYS A 177 -1.44 -17.13 15.93
CA LYS A 177 -1.83 -18.27 15.09
C LYS A 177 -2.19 -17.85 13.65
N LEU A 178 -2.92 -16.74 13.50
CA LEU A 178 -3.23 -16.20 12.19
C LEU A 178 -1.97 -15.75 11.45
N TYR A 179 -1.00 -15.18 12.17
CA TYR A 179 0.27 -14.77 11.58
C TYR A 179 1.07 -15.96 11.04
N ASP A 180 1.11 -17.08 11.75
CA ASP A 180 1.81 -18.30 11.29
C ASP A 180 1.22 -18.85 9.98
N GLU A 181 -0.09 -18.68 9.77
CA GLU A 181 -0.78 -19.19 8.58
C GLU A 181 -0.88 -18.17 7.42
N TRP A 182 -0.93 -16.86 7.72
CA TRP A 182 -1.33 -15.80 6.77
C TRP A 182 -0.40 -14.58 6.75
N ASN A 183 0.89 -14.79 7.02
CA ASN A 183 1.90 -13.73 7.09
C ASN A 183 2.20 -13.01 5.75
N GLY A 184 1.60 -13.42 4.64
CA GLY A 184 1.69 -12.72 3.35
C GLY A 184 0.64 -11.64 3.11
N ASN A 185 -0.31 -11.41 4.05
CA ASN A 185 -1.31 -10.36 3.90
C ASN A 185 -0.85 -9.06 4.58
N PRO A 186 -0.45 -8.03 3.81
CA PRO A 186 0.11 -6.80 4.39
C PRO A 186 -0.88 -6.01 5.26
N TYR A 187 -2.18 -6.07 4.96
CA TYR A 187 -3.19 -5.38 5.76
C TYR A 187 -3.40 -6.05 7.11
N PHE A 188 -3.34 -7.38 7.14
CA PHE A 188 -3.33 -8.14 8.39
C PHE A 188 -2.07 -7.84 9.20
N LEU A 189 -0.89 -7.86 8.58
CA LEU A 189 0.38 -7.55 9.22
C LEU A 189 0.36 -6.14 9.84
N TYR A 190 -0.12 -5.15 9.09
CA TYR A 190 -0.22 -3.78 9.57
C TYR A 190 -1.14 -3.67 10.80
N ASN A 191 -2.32 -4.31 10.74
CA ASN A 191 -3.26 -4.30 11.86
C ASN A 191 -2.68 -5.02 13.09
N TYR A 192 -2.12 -6.22 12.92
CA TYR A 192 -1.50 -6.97 14.01
C TYR A 192 -0.36 -6.19 14.68
N ALA A 193 0.54 -5.59 13.89
CA ALA A 193 1.60 -4.75 14.43
C ALA A 193 1.07 -3.52 15.18
N SER A 194 -0.02 -2.91 14.68
CA SER A 194 -0.67 -1.79 15.37
C SER A 194 -1.27 -2.22 16.71
N GLU A 195 -1.89 -3.39 16.77
CA GLU A 195 -2.43 -3.91 18.02
C GLU A 195 -1.33 -4.26 19.04
N LEU A 196 -0.20 -4.83 18.57
CA LEU A 196 0.97 -5.04 19.42
C LEU A 196 1.52 -3.73 20.00
N LYS A 197 1.52 -2.65 19.18
CA LYS A 197 1.91 -1.31 19.66
C LYS A 197 0.96 -0.80 20.74
N ASN A 198 -0.36 -1.00 20.58
CA ASN A 198 -1.38 -0.55 21.54
C ASN A 198 -1.22 -1.19 22.93
N VAL A 199 -0.67 -2.41 22.97
CA VAL A 199 -0.34 -3.11 24.24
C VAL A 199 1.14 -3.00 24.63
N GLU A 200 1.83 -2.01 24.08
CA GLU A 200 3.24 -1.66 24.41
C GLU A 200 4.28 -2.75 24.07
N LEU A 201 3.91 -3.76 23.28
CA LEU A 201 4.84 -4.78 22.78
C LEU A 201 5.64 -4.25 21.58
N TYR A 202 6.31 -3.11 21.76
CA TYR A 202 6.97 -2.34 20.70
C TYR A 202 7.96 -3.15 19.87
N LYS A 203 8.79 -3.97 20.50
CA LYS A 203 9.79 -4.79 19.81
C LYS A 203 9.15 -5.80 18.86
N GLN A 204 8.05 -6.46 19.30
CA GLN A 204 7.32 -7.38 18.44
C GLN A 204 6.59 -6.63 17.33
N SER A 205 5.96 -5.50 17.65
CA SER A 205 5.33 -4.60 16.68
C SER A 205 6.30 -4.19 15.57
N VAL A 206 7.52 -3.77 15.91
CA VAL A 206 8.56 -3.42 14.92
C VAL A 206 8.87 -4.58 14.00
N ASN A 207 9.06 -5.79 14.53
CA ASN A 207 9.35 -6.96 13.69
C ASN A 207 8.24 -7.25 12.67
N ILE A 208 6.98 -7.14 13.09
CA ILE A 208 5.84 -7.34 12.18
C ILE A 208 5.72 -6.18 11.19
N PHE A 209 5.93 -4.93 11.59
CA PHE A 209 5.95 -3.80 10.66
C PHE A 209 7.09 -3.90 9.63
N LEU A 210 8.28 -4.35 10.01
CA LEU A 210 9.39 -4.59 9.09
C LEU A 210 9.04 -5.71 8.09
N HIS A 211 8.34 -6.75 8.52
CA HIS A 211 7.81 -7.76 7.62
C HIS A 211 6.76 -7.17 6.66
N CYS A 212 5.84 -6.34 7.18
CA CYS A 212 4.84 -5.63 6.38
C CYS A 212 5.49 -4.71 5.35
N GLU A 213 6.62 -4.05 5.68
CA GLU A 213 7.36 -3.13 4.82
C GLU A 213 7.79 -3.77 3.50
N SER A 214 8.05 -5.09 3.49
CA SER A 214 8.41 -5.82 2.27
C SER A 214 7.26 -5.95 1.25
N TYR A 215 6.01 -5.74 1.68
CA TYR A 215 4.82 -5.80 0.82
C TYR A 215 4.22 -4.42 0.55
N ILE A 216 4.21 -3.56 1.57
CA ILE A 216 3.70 -2.18 1.47
C ILE A 216 4.64 -1.26 2.24
N ASN A 217 5.10 -0.19 1.61
CA ASN A 217 5.96 0.78 2.25
C ASN A 217 5.36 2.18 2.08
N THR A 218 4.52 2.56 3.02
CA THR A 218 3.74 3.79 2.98
C THR A 218 4.24 4.78 4.02
N TYR A 219 3.85 6.04 3.84
CA TYR A 219 4.05 7.08 4.84
C TYR A 219 3.57 6.65 6.24
N ASP A 220 2.35 6.07 6.30
CA ASP A 220 1.75 5.69 7.58
C ASP A 220 2.54 4.55 8.26
N LEU A 221 3.05 3.57 7.49
CA LEU A 221 3.91 2.52 8.00
C LEU A 221 5.21 3.10 8.60
N GLN A 222 5.86 4.03 7.90
CA GLN A 222 7.09 4.67 8.39
C GLN A 222 6.84 5.48 9.66
N MET A 223 5.69 6.15 9.77
CA MET A 223 5.29 6.84 11.00
C MET A 223 5.09 5.85 12.16
N GLN A 224 4.43 4.70 11.93
CA GLN A 224 4.25 3.67 12.96
C GLN A 224 5.58 3.07 13.45
N LEU A 225 6.50 2.78 12.51
CA LEU A 225 7.85 2.32 12.84
C LEU A 225 8.61 3.38 13.66
N ALA A 226 8.55 4.64 13.22
CA ALA A 226 9.22 5.74 13.91
C ALA A 226 8.70 5.90 15.35
N ASP A 227 7.37 5.86 15.52
CA ASP A 227 6.75 5.95 16.85
C ASP A 227 7.16 4.78 17.76
N ASN A 228 7.21 3.54 17.24
CA ASN A 228 7.67 2.38 18.01
C ASN A 228 9.12 2.53 18.45
N TYR A 229 10.02 2.94 17.54
CA TYR A 229 11.42 3.17 17.89
C TYR A 229 11.57 4.32 18.89
N TYR A 230 10.74 5.36 18.79
CA TYR A 230 10.71 6.44 19.77
C TYR A 230 10.31 5.92 21.16
N GLN A 231 9.29 5.08 21.28
CA GLN A 231 8.88 4.49 22.55
C GLN A 231 9.95 3.55 23.15
N MET A 232 10.76 2.93 22.28
CA MET A 232 11.90 2.10 22.68
C MET A 232 13.16 2.90 22.97
N GLU A 233 13.11 4.23 22.91
CA GLU A 233 14.26 5.15 23.07
C GLU A 233 15.39 4.91 22.04
N CYS A 234 15.07 4.25 20.91
CA CYS A 234 15.99 4.03 19.80
C CYS A 234 16.00 5.27 18.89
N TRP A 235 16.63 6.35 19.35
CA TRP A 235 16.55 7.67 18.75
C TRP A 235 17.02 7.73 17.31
N GLU A 236 18.11 7.05 16.96
CA GLU A 236 18.68 7.05 15.60
C GLU A 236 17.71 6.40 14.59
N GLU A 237 17.11 5.26 14.95
CA GLU A 237 16.15 4.59 14.09
C GLU A 237 14.84 5.39 13.98
N ALA A 238 14.35 5.97 15.09
CA ALA A 238 13.19 6.85 15.07
C ALA A 238 13.42 8.06 14.15
N GLU A 239 14.58 8.72 14.27
CA GLU A 239 14.97 9.81 13.38
C GLU A 239 14.99 9.39 11.92
N ARG A 240 15.60 8.25 11.60
CA ARG A 240 15.71 7.74 10.25
C ARG A 240 14.31 7.52 9.63
N ARG A 241 13.40 6.90 10.38
CA ARG A 241 12.04 6.62 9.92
C ARG A 241 11.19 7.88 9.77
N TYR A 242 11.27 8.83 10.72
CA TYR A 242 10.57 10.13 10.57
C TYR A 242 11.11 10.93 9.39
N LYS A 243 12.42 10.96 9.14
CA LYS A 243 13.01 11.61 7.96
C LYS A 243 12.53 10.97 6.66
N LEU A 244 12.44 9.64 6.60
CA LEU A 244 11.91 8.95 5.43
C LEU A 244 10.43 9.34 5.20
N ALA A 245 9.61 9.33 6.24
CA ALA A 245 8.20 9.76 6.14
C ALA A 245 8.08 11.24 5.70
N GLN A 246 8.96 12.12 6.19
CA GLN A 246 9.07 13.51 5.78
C GLN A 246 9.37 13.64 4.28
N CYS A 247 10.33 12.84 3.77
CA CYS A 247 10.68 12.83 2.35
C CYS A 247 9.56 12.22 1.48
N MET A 248 8.84 11.20 1.98
CA MET A 248 7.69 10.63 1.28
C MET A 248 6.56 11.64 1.07
N CYS A 249 6.23 12.41 2.12
CA CYS A 249 5.14 13.37 2.09
C CYS A 249 5.59 14.72 2.69
N PRO A 250 6.37 15.51 1.94
CA PRO A 250 6.98 16.73 2.47
C PRO A 250 5.99 17.78 3.00
N SER A 251 4.75 17.80 2.51
CA SER A 251 3.72 18.75 2.96
C SER A 251 3.15 18.44 4.36
N ARG A 252 3.37 17.24 4.90
CA ARG A 252 2.84 16.83 6.21
C ARG A 252 3.71 17.34 7.36
N PHE A 253 3.07 17.64 8.51
CA PHE A 253 3.72 18.20 9.71
C PHE A 253 4.08 17.14 10.77
N LEU A 254 3.35 16.02 10.82
CA LEU A 254 3.56 14.98 11.83
C LEU A 254 5.00 14.43 11.90
N PRO A 255 5.71 14.18 10.76
CA PRO A 255 7.08 13.71 10.85
C PRO A 255 8.01 14.74 11.50
N LEU A 256 7.82 16.03 11.24
CA LEU A 256 8.61 17.10 11.89
C LEU A 256 8.32 17.17 13.39
N GLN A 257 7.06 17.00 13.80
CA GLN A 257 6.72 16.88 15.22
C GLN A 257 7.44 15.70 15.87
N GLY A 258 7.44 14.53 15.20
CA GLY A 258 8.20 13.35 15.66
C GLY A 258 9.67 13.63 15.81
N LEU A 259 10.31 14.27 14.81
CA LEU A 259 11.72 14.67 14.86
C LEU A 259 11.99 15.66 15.98
N LEU A 260 11.13 16.65 16.19
CA LEU A 260 11.27 17.59 17.31
C LEU A 260 11.28 16.85 18.66
N ARG A 261 10.36 15.91 18.86
CA ARG A 261 10.28 15.08 20.06
C ARG A 261 11.52 14.22 20.26
N VAL A 262 12.04 13.59 19.19
CA VAL A 262 13.28 12.80 19.21
C VAL A 262 14.44 13.67 19.66
N TYR A 263 14.65 14.85 19.04
CA TYR A 263 15.78 15.70 19.36
C TYR A 263 15.70 16.35 20.77
N VAL A 264 14.48 16.61 21.24
CA VAL A 264 14.28 17.08 22.63
C VAL A 264 14.61 15.98 23.63
N LYS A 265 14.24 14.72 23.36
CA LYS A 265 14.50 13.59 24.25
C LYS A 265 15.97 13.12 24.21
N SER A 266 16.64 13.27 23.06
CA SER A 266 18.06 12.94 22.90
C SER A 266 19.00 14.10 23.25
N ASP A 267 18.48 15.17 23.87
CA ASP A 267 19.21 16.39 24.28
C ASP A 267 19.97 17.09 23.13
N ASN A 268 19.54 16.87 21.88
CA ASN A 268 20.12 17.53 20.72
C ASN A 268 19.45 18.90 20.46
N CYS A 269 19.79 19.86 21.30
CA CYS A 269 19.18 21.20 21.29
C CYS A 269 19.32 21.93 19.94
N ILE A 270 20.42 21.72 19.21
CA ILE A 270 20.68 22.41 17.93
C ILE A 270 19.71 21.91 16.85
N LEU A 271 19.56 20.60 16.74
CA LEU A 271 18.62 20.03 15.78
C LEU A 271 17.16 20.29 16.16
N ALA A 272 16.83 20.23 17.45
CA ALA A 272 15.49 20.56 17.94
C ALA A 272 15.07 22.00 17.57
N GLU A 273 15.96 22.96 17.75
CA GLU A 273 15.73 24.37 17.37
C GLU A 273 15.51 24.51 15.87
N ARG A 274 16.37 23.88 15.06
CA ARG A 274 16.24 23.90 13.59
C ARG A 274 14.90 23.35 13.12
N ILE A 275 14.47 22.19 13.66
CA ILE A 275 13.18 21.59 13.32
C ILE A 275 12.00 22.46 13.81
N ALA A 276 12.10 23.06 15.00
CA ALA A 276 11.07 23.96 15.50
C ALA A 276 10.87 25.18 14.57
N LEU A 277 11.96 25.78 14.10
CA LEU A 277 11.93 26.87 13.12
C LEU A 277 11.35 26.39 11.77
N GLU A 278 11.73 25.19 11.32
CA GLU A 278 11.16 24.60 10.10
C GLU A 278 9.64 24.43 10.22
N ILE A 279 9.13 23.90 11.33
CA ILE A 279 7.68 23.74 11.60
C ILE A 279 6.95 25.08 11.50
N ILE A 280 7.50 26.13 12.09
CA ILE A 280 6.85 27.47 12.14
C ILE A 280 6.81 28.10 10.75
N ASN A 281 7.88 27.98 9.98
CA ASN A 281 8.03 28.61 8.67
C ASN A 281 7.45 27.79 7.52
N LYS A 282 7.08 26.52 7.78
CA LYS A 282 6.56 25.61 6.76
C LYS A 282 5.23 26.09 6.20
N ARG A 283 5.12 26.10 4.86
CA ARG A 283 3.86 26.41 4.16
C ARG A 283 2.77 25.40 4.50
N ILE A 284 1.62 25.88 4.91
CA ILE A 284 0.44 25.04 5.21
C ILE A 284 -0.31 24.76 3.90
N LYS A 285 -0.40 23.48 3.50
CA LYS A 285 -1.20 23.04 2.35
C LYS A 285 -2.69 22.99 2.69
N ILE A 286 -3.02 22.41 3.85
CA ILE A 286 -4.39 22.26 4.34
C ILE A 286 -4.40 22.70 5.80
N PRO A 287 -5.09 23.80 6.15
CA PRO A 287 -5.23 24.22 7.54
C PRO A 287 -5.99 23.17 8.34
N SER A 288 -5.47 22.81 9.51
CA SER A 288 -6.14 21.89 10.43
C SER A 288 -5.76 22.21 11.87
N TYR A 289 -6.61 21.82 12.81
CA TYR A 289 -6.36 21.96 14.24
C TYR A 289 -5.05 21.28 14.67
N THR A 290 -4.75 20.10 14.11
CA THR A 290 -3.51 19.39 14.36
C THR A 290 -2.28 20.20 13.96
N VAL A 291 -2.30 20.85 12.80
CA VAL A 291 -1.18 21.71 12.35
C VAL A 291 -0.99 22.89 13.29
N THR A 292 -2.08 23.50 13.76
CA THR A 292 -2.00 24.61 14.73
C THR A 292 -1.35 24.18 16.03
N ILE A 293 -1.72 23.02 16.58
CA ILE A 293 -1.10 22.44 17.79
C ILE A 293 0.40 22.20 17.58
N ILE A 294 0.78 21.58 16.46
CA ILE A 294 2.20 21.29 16.16
C ILE A 294 3.02 22.59 16.08
N GLN A 295 2.48 23.62 15.42
CA GLN A 295 3.15 24.92 15.37
C GLN A 295 3.25 25.60 16.74
N GLU A 296 2.24 25.44 17.59
CA GLU A 296 2.26 26.00 18.95
C GLU A 296 3.23 25.25 19.85
N GLU A 297 3.33 23.92 19.76
CA GLU A 297 4.37 23.14 20.44
C GLU A 297 5.78 23.63 20.06
N ALA A 298 6.03 23.85 18.76
CA ALA A 298 7.31 24.38 18.28
C ALA A 298 7.62 25.80 18.82
N ARG A 299 6.63 26.70 18.82
CA ARG A 299 6.79 28.07 19.41
C ARG A 299 7.08 27.99 20.90
N ASN A 300 6.38 27.16 21.63
CA ASN A 300 6.55 26.98 23.08
C ASN A 300 7.94 26.42 23.41
N TYR A 301 8.45 25.49 22.61
CA TYR A 301 9.82 25.00 22.75
C TYR A 301 10.85 26.12 22.61
N LEU A 302 10.73 26.96 21.56
CA LEU A 302 11.66 28.09 21.35
C LEU A 302 11.56 29.17 22.44
N ARG A 303 10.36 29.45 22.95
CA ARG A 303 10.17 30.40 24.06
C ARG A 303 10.86 29.93 25.35
N LYS A 304 10.69 28.65 25.70
CA LYS A 304 11.34 28.08 26.91
C LYS A 304 12.85 28.08 26.87
N LYS A 305 13.44 28.08 25.67
CA LYS A 305 14.91 28.07 25.50
C LYS A 305 15.49 29.50 25.55
N ASN A 306 14.71 30.51 25.21
CA ASN A 306 15.16 31.92 25.19
C ASN A 306 14.91 32.64 26.52
N ILE A 307 14.46 31.91 27.57
CA ILE A 307 14.40 32.35 28.97
C ILE A 307 15.53 31.72 29.76
#